data_0b038bf0e5aa208ca5da02aee2621250
#
_entry.id   0b038bf0e5aa208ca5da02aee2621250
#
_cell.length_a   1.000
_cell.length_b   1.000
_cell.length_c   1.000
_cell.angle_alpha   90.00
_cell.angle_beta   90.00
_cell.angle_gamma   90.00
#
_symmetry.space_group_name_H-M   'P 1'
#
loop_
_entity.id
_entity.type
_entity.pdbx_description
1 polymer ?
#
loop_
_entity_poly.entity_id
_entity_poly.type
_entity_poly.pdbx_seq_one_letter_code
_entity_poly.pdbx_strand_id
1 'polypeptide(L)'
;MVFRNVETNEVRAFGPGEITQGLELLSEADEIIGHNVIAYDFPAVALLYPEFTTTAKVTDTLVLSRLIKANILQDDAEGTFRTGFINFPKRLWGSHSLQAWGLRVGNLKGDYNGGWEEFSQEMYDYCIQDTNVTLTIYKKFMAAGFSQESIDLEHSLAEICFRIGNNGWTFDQVAAAKLYGELAQRRSELTEELNELFPPWSVEEEFLPKANNKTRGYVKGEVFIKRKVITFN
;
A
#
# COMPACT_ATOMS: atom_id res chain seq x y z
N MET A 1 1.51 -15.20 -14.52
CA MET A 1 0.29 -15.28 -13.66
C MET A 1 0.43 -16.42 -12.67
N VAL A 2 -0.13 -16.32 -11.47
CA VAL A 2 -0.13 -17.40 -10.47
C VAL A 2 -1.52 -17.55 -9.88
N PHE A 3 -2.05 -18.73 -9.88
CA PHE A 3 -3.35 -19.08 -9.30
C PHE A 3 -3.22 -20.17 -8.26
N ARG A 4 -4.06 -20.13 -7.26
CA ARG A 4 -4.14 -21.15 -6.22
C ARG A 4 -5.60 -21.61 -6.09
N ASN A 5 -5.83 -22.89 -6.22
CA ASN A 5 -7.14 -23.46 -6.00
C ASN A 5 -7.49 -23.40 -4.50
N VAL A 6 -8.68 -22.87 -4.18
CA VAL A 6 -9.12 -22.61 -2.81
C VAL A 6 -9.37 -23.90 -2.03
N GLU A 7 -9.86 -24.95 -2.72
CA GLU A 7 -10.22 -26.24 -2.12
C GLU A 7 -9.03 -27.17 -2.02
N THR A 8 -8.30 -27.38 -3.14
CA THR A 8 -7.21 -28.33 -3.21
C THR A 8 -5.87 -27.75 -2.77
N ASN A 9 -5.76 -26.41 -2.71
CA ASN A 9 -4.51 -25.68 -2.47
C ASN A 9 -3.43 -25.88 -3.57
N GLU A 10 -3.81 -26.48 -4.70
CA GLU A 10 -2.92 -26.63 -5.86
C GLU A 10 -2.54 -25.25 -6.41
N VAL A 11 -1.26 -25.06 -6.73
CA VAL A 11 -0.74 -23.85 -7.36
C VAL A 11 -0.48 -24.11 -8.83
N ARG A 12 -1.04 -23.25 -9.67
CA ARG A 12 -0.74 -23.18 -11.11
C ARG A 12 -0.15 -21.84 -11.45
N ALA A 13 0.86 -21.87 -12.23
CA ALA A 13 1.59 -20.68 -12.54
C ALA A 13 2.02 -20.68 -14.01
N PHE A 14 1.88 -19.53 -14.63
CA PHE A 14 2.02 -19.33 -16.07
C PHE A 14 3.06 -18.25 -16.30
N GLY A 15 4.12 -18.63 -17.01
CA GLY A 15 5.19 -17.72 -17.44
C GLY A 15 4.76 -16.77 -18.56
N PRO A 16 5.66 -15.90 -19.03
CA PRO A 16 5.32 -14.89 -20.06
C PRO A 16 4.75 -15.49 -21.35
N GLY A 17 5.18 -16.71 -21.75
CA GLY A 17 4.67 -17.40 -22.93
C GLY A 17 3.37 -18.19 -22.73
N GLU A 18 2.85 -18.27 -21.50
CA GLU A 18 1.73 -19.13 -21.12
C GLU A 18 0.51 -18.33 -20.61
N ILE A 19 0.53 -17.00 -20.74
CA ILE A 19 -0.49 -16.11 -20.17
C ILE A 19 -1.88 -16.45 -20.72
N THR A 20 -2.00 -16.77 -22.00
CA THR A 20 -3.28 -17.15 -22.62
C THR A 20 -3.89 -18.37 -21.94
N GLN A 21 -3.08 -19.39 -21.61
CA GLN A 21 -3.55 -20.56 -20.87
C GLN A 21 -4.02 -20.20 -19.45
N GLY A 22 -3.33 -19.25 -18.80
CA GLY A 22 -3.77 -18.71 -17.52
C GLY A 22 -5.11 -17.98 -17.61
N LEU A 23 -5.33 -17.20 -18.66
CA LEU A 23 -6.61 -16.51 -18.90
C LEU A 23 -7.75 -17.49 -19.24
N GLU A 24 -7.48 -18.53 -19.99
CA GLU A 24 -8.44 -19.61 -20.25
C GLU A 24 -8.90 -20.26 -18.93
N LEU A 25 -7.96 -20.62 -18.06
CA LEU A 25 -8.27 -21.16 -16.73
C LEU A 25 -9.10 -20.19 -15.90
N LEU A 26 -8.79 -18.89 -15.96
CA LEU A 26 -9.53 -17.85 -15.25
C LEU A 26 -10.97 -17.68 -15.79
N SER A 27 -11.16 -17.82 -17.10
CA SER A 27 -12.48 -17.70 -17.73
C SER A 27 -13.42 -18.87 -17.37
N GLU A 28 -12.87 -20.03 -17.01
CA GLU A 28 -13.62 -21.23 -16.61
C GLU A 28 -13.91 -21.29 -15.10
N ALA A 29 -13.37 -20.36 -14.32
CA ALA A 29 -13.56 -20.34 -12.87
C ALA A 29 -14.99 -19.93 -12.48
N ASP A 30 -15.55 -20.58 -11.45
CA ASP A 30 -16.83 -20.18 -10.84
C ASP A 30 -16.67 -18.92 -9.99
N GLU A 31 -15.53 -18.80 -9.29
CA GLU A 31 -15.19 -17.64 -8.45
C GLU A 31 -13.70 -17.29 -8.58
N ILE A 32 -13.44 -15.99 -8.71
CA ILE A 32 -12.08 -15.43 -8.72
C ILE A 32 -11.89 -14.62 -7.46
N ILE A 33 -10.89 -15.00 -6.66
CA ILE A 33 -10.56 -14.34 -5.40
C ILE A 33 -9.20 -13.66 -5.54
N GLY A 34 -9.16 -12.36 -5.25
CA GLY A 34 -7.92 -11.59 -5.27
C GLY A 34 -7.86 -10.54 -4.17
N HIS A 35 -6.75 -9.83 -4.06
CA HIS A 35 -6.60 -8.71 -3.16
C HIS A 35 -6.39 -7.43 -3.96
N ASN A 36 -7.37 -6.55 -3.97
CA ASN A 36 -7.44 -5.36 -4.83
C ASN A 36 -7.61 -5.72 -6.32
N VAL A 37 -8.18 -6.89 -6.60
CA VAL A 37 -8.31 -7.43 -7.96
C VAL A 37 -9.21 -6.57 -8.85
N ILE A 38 -10.26 -5.96 -8.28
CA ILE A 38 -11.19 -5.09 -9.01
C ILE A 38 -10.49 -3.84 -9.54
N ALA A 39 -9.59 -3.24 -8.75
CA ALA A 39 -8.96 -1.98 -9.11
C ALA A 39 -7.55 -2.13 -9.70
N TYR A 40 -6.96 -3.31 -9.69
CA TYR A 40 -5.61 -3.52 -10.18
C TYR A 40 -5.50 -4.67 -11.21
N ASP A 41 -5.75 -5.92 -10.82
CA ASP A 41 -5.47 -7.07 -11.68
C ASP A 41 -6.40 -7.12 -12.91
N PHE A 42 -7.71 -6.95 -12.74
CA PHE A 42 -8.65 -6.94 -13.88
C PHE A 42 -8.41 -5.78 -14.85
N PRO A 43 -8.20 -4.54 -14.40
CA PRO A 43 -7.82 -3.46 -15.29
C PRO A 43 -6.52 -3.71 -16.06
N ALA A 44 -5.51 -4.29 -15.41
CA ALA A 44 -4.26 -4.65 -16.07
C ALA A 44 -4.45 -5.74 -17.13
N VAL A 45 -5.27 -6.75 -16.84
CA VAL A 45 -5.63 -7.80 -17.81
C VAL A 45 -6.41 -7.20 -18.97
N ALA A 46 -7.43 -6.37 -18.70
CA ALA A 46 -8.25 -5.74 -19.75
C ALA A 46 -7.45 -4.81 -20.67
N LEU A 47 -6.40 -4.17 -20.14
CA LEU A 47 -5.50 -3.33 -20.94
C LEU A 47 -4.64 -4.15 -21.91
N LEU A 48 -4.16 -5.31 -21.48
CA LEU A 48 -3.23 -6.15 -22.25
C LEU A 48 -3.96 -7.22 -23.10
N TYR A 49 -5.12 -7.66 -22.65
CA TYR A 49 -5.93 -8.72 -23.24
C TYR A 49 -7.39 -8.28 -23.28
N PRO A 50 -7.75 -7.31 -24.14
CA PRO A 50 -9.09 -6.72 -24.19
C PRO A 50 -10.21 -7.71 -24.56
N GLU A 51 -9.87 -8.84 -25.16
CA GLU A 51 -10.80 -9.94 -25.48
C GLU A 51 -11.13 -10.82 -24.26
N PHE A 52 -10.38 -10.71 -23.18
CA PHE A 52 -10.63 -11.49 -21.97
C PHE A 52 -11.94 -11.06 -21.30
N THR A 53 -12.81 -12.02 -21.09
CA THR A 53 -14.06 -11.85 -20.34
C THR A 53 -14.26 -13.01 -19.39
N THR A 54 -14.93 -12.79 -18.28
CA THR A 54 -15.30 -13.84 -17.34
C THR A 54 -16.69 -13.60 -16.79
N THR A 55 -17.41 -14.67 -16.50
CA THR A 55 -18.68 -14.67 -15.77
C THR A 55 -18.52 -15.11 -14.33
N ALA A 56 -17.26 -15.37 -13.90
CA ALA A 56 -16.94 -15.76 -12.54
C ALA A 56 -17.42 -14.72 -11.53
N LYS A 57 -17.88 -15.18 -10.38
CA LYS A 57 -18.05 -14.30 -9.22
C LYS A 57 -16.70 -13.73 -8.81
N VAL A 58 -16.62 -12.42 -8.58
CA VAL A 58 -15.39 -11.77 -8.13
C VAL A 58 -15.48 -11.47 -6.63
N THR A 59 -14.52 -11.97 -5.87
CA THR A 59 -14.39 -11.67 -4.44
C THR A 59 -13.06 -10.97 -4.17
N ASP A 60 -13.13 -9.69 -3.84
CA ASP A 60 -11.96 -8.86 -3.51
C ASP A 60 -11.73 -8.82 -2.01
N THR A 61 -10.64 -9.41 -1.55
CA THR A 61 -10.31 -9.46 -0.12
C THR A 61 -9.95 -8.09 0.47
N LEU A 62 -9.61 -7.08 -0.34
CA LEU A 62 -9.48 -5.70 0.12
C LEU A 62 -10.85 -5.12 0.47
N VAL A 63 -11.87 -5.36 -0.35
CA VAL A 63 -13.26 -4.95 -0.09
C VAL A 63 -13.79 -5.66 1.16
N LEU A 64 -13.63 -6.98 1.23
CA LEU A 64 -13.98 -7.76 2.43
C LEU A 64 -13.32 -7.23 3.70
N SER A 65 -12.05 -6.89 3.60
CA SER A 65 -11.30 -6.41 4.78
C SER A 65 -11.82 -5.07 5.29
N ARG A 66 -12.25 -4.18 4.40
CA ARG A 66 -12.84 -2.88 4.76
C ARG A 66 -14.24 -3.03 5.37
N LEU A 67 -15.05 -3.94 4.83
CA LEU A 67 -16.37 -4.27 5.36
C LEU A 67 -16.26 -4.88 6.78
N ILE A 68 -15.43 -5.90 6.94
CA ILE A 68 -15.37 -6.72 8.16
C ILE A 68 -14.56 -6.02 9.28
N LYS A 69 -13.59 -5.18 8.90
CA LYS A 69 -12.65 -4.54 9.82
C LYS A 69 -12.60 -3.01 9.62
N ALA A 70 -13.77 -2.38 9.67
CA ALA A 70 -13.88 -0.93 9.53
C ALA A 70 -13.04 -0.15 10.57
N ASN A 71 -12.87 -0.70 11.78
CA ASN A 71 -12.12 -0.09 12.88
C ASN A 71 -10.69 -0.62 13.02
N ILE A 72 -10.09 -1.09 11.91
CA ILE A 72 -8.79 -1.78 11.93
C ILE A 72 -7.65 -0.94 12.56
N LEU A 73 -7.69 0.39 12.45
CA LEU A 73 -6.71 1.27 13.09
C LEU A 73 -6.77 1.17 14.61
N GLN A 74 -7.97 1.11 15.18
CA GLN A 74 -8.17 0.94 16.61
C GLN A 74 -7.76 -0.47 17.05
N ASP A 75 -8.13 -1.50 16.27
CA ASP A 75 -7.73 -2.89 16.51
C ASP A 75 -6.19 -3.02 16.56
N ASP A 76 -5.47 -2.35 15.66
CA ASP A 76 -4.00 -2.33 15.64
C ASP A 76 -3.41 -1.61 16.86
N ALA A 77 -3.97 -0.47 17.25
CA ALA A 77 -3.51 0.31 18.40
C ALA A 77 -3.71 -0.45 19.72
N GLU A 78 -4.80 -1.18 19.86
CA GLU A 78 -5.12 -2.03 21.00
C GLU A 78 -4.38 -3.37 20.99
N GLY A 79 -3.70 -3.70 19.87
CA GLY A 79 -2.95 -4.95 19.71
C GLY A 79 -3.85 -6.18 19.61
N THR A 80 -5.05 -6.04 19.06
CA THR A 80 -6.04 -7.12 18.89
C THR A 80 -5.52 -8.28 18.04
N PHE A 81 -4.66 -7.98 17.05
CA PHE A 81 -4.00 -8.97 16.17
C PHE A 81 -2.66 -9.46 16.71
N ARG A 82 -2.58 -9.81 17.99
CA ARG A 82 -1.32 -10.33 18.57
C ARG A 82 -1.03 -11.75 18.06
N THR A 83 -0.40 -11.86 16.90
CA THR A 83 0.05 -13.11 16.30
C THR A 83 1.54 -13.36 16.54
N GLY A 84 2.04 -13.27 17.77
CA GLY A 84 3.45 -13.59 18.08
C GLY A 84 4.51 -12.64 17.46
N PHE A 85 4.15 -11.77 16.55
CA PHE A 85 5.01 -10.72 16.01
C PHE A 85 4.98 -9.53 16.97
N ILE A 86 6.04 -9.43 17.76
CA ILE A 86 6.17 -8.47 18.86
C ILE A 86 6.15 -7.00 18.38
N ASN A 87 6.33 -6.72 17.07
CA ASN A 87 6.41 -5.36 16.54
C ASN A 87 5.66 -5.21 15.21
N PHE A 88 4.34 -5.12 15.25
CA PHE A 88 3.58 -4.68 14.06
C PHE A 88 3.93 -3.21 13.76
N PRO A 89 4.52 -2.89 12.60
CA PRO A 89 5.03 -1.54 12.31
C PRO A 89 3.94 -0.49 12.33
N LYS A 90 4.08 0.58 13.11
CA LYS A 90 3.10 1.68 13.20
C LYS A 90 2.74 2.29 11.83
N ARG A 91 3.67 2.28 10.87
CA ARG A 91 3.42 2.75 9.49
C ARG A 91 2.35 1.94 8.74
N LEU A 92 2.05 0.72 9.21
CA LEU A 92 1.03 -0.16 8.63
C LEU A 92 -0.28 -0.19 9.43
N TRP A 93 -0.36 0.56 10.54
CA TRP A 93 -1.59 0.66 11.31
C TRP A 93 -2.71 1.27 10.47
N GLY A 94 -3.89 0.69 10.54
CA GLY A 94 -5.04 1.09 9.72
C GLY A 94 -4.95 0.66 8.25
N SER A 95 -3.84 0.08 7.80
CA SER A 95 -3.66 -0.35 6.42
C SER A 95 -4.40 -1.67 6.15
N HIS A 96 -5.14 -1.72 5.05
CA HIS A 96 -5.78 -2.93 4.54
C HIS A 96 -4.94 -3.65 3.47
N SER A 97 -3.68 -3.27 3.27
CA SER A 97 -2.80 -3.88 2.27
C SER A 97 -2.51 -5.36 2.58
N LEU A 98 -2.18 -6.14 1.55
CA LEU A 98 -1.82 -7.55 1.69
C LEU A 98 -0.63 -7.74 2.64
N GLN A 99 0.37 -6.83 2.61
CA GLN A 99 1.48 -6.81 3.55
C GLN A 99 1.03 -6.69 5.00
N ALA A 100 0.14 -5.72 5.28
CA ALA A 100 -0.37 -5.51 6.63
C ALA A 100 -1.19 -6.72 7.11
N TRP A 101 -2.01 -7.29 6.23
CA TRP A 101 -2.77 -8.49 6.56
C TRP A 101 -1.90 -9.72 6.76
N GLY A 102 -0.86 -9.92 5.94
CA GLY A 102 0.12 -10.99 6.13
C GLY A 102 0.72 -10.97 7.55
N LEU A 103 1.11 -9.78 8.02
CA LEU A 103 1.60 -9.58 9.39
C LEU A 103 0.53 -9.91 10.45
N ARG A 104 -0.73 -9.47 10.25
CA ARG A 104 -1.82 -9.69 11.22
C ARG A 104 -2.23 -11.16 11.34
N VAL A 105 -2.12 -11.92 10.26
CA VAL A 105 -2.48 -13.35 10.27
C VAL A 105 -1.28 -14.28 10.50
N GLY A 106 -0.07 -13.73 10.64
CA GLY A 106 1.14 -14.52 10.84
C GLY A 106 1.60 -15.29 9.59
N ASN A 107 1.11 -14.91 8.41
CA ASN A 107 1.52 -15.45 7.12
C ASN A 107 2.17 -14.33 6.31
N LEU A 108 3.50 -14.21 6.44
CA LEU A 108 4.23 -13.08 5.90
C LEU A 108 4.18 -13.06 4.37
N LYS A 109 3.87 -11.90 3.81
CA LYS A 109 4.10 -11.61 2.41
C LYS A 109 5.60 -11.68 2.13
N GLY A 110 5.99 -12.29 1.01
CA GLY A 110 7.40 -12.31 0.59
C GLY A 110 7.95 -10.90 0.38
N ASP A 111 9.24 -10.73 0.62
CA ASP A 111 9.95 -9.49 0.25
C ASP A 111 10.57 -9.71 -1.14
N TYR A 112 10.12 -8.90 -2.10
CA TYR A 112 10.70 -8.83 -3.43
C TYR A 112 11.28 -7.42 -3.65
N ASN A 113 12.58 -7.36 -3.85
CA ASN A 113 13.33 -6.10 -4.06
C ASN A 113 13.97 -6.03 -5.45
N GLY A 114 13.64 -6.96 -6.35
CA GLY A 114 14.09 -6.96 -7.74
C GLY A 114 13.33 -5.97 -8.62
N GLY A 115 13.80 -5.78 -9.85
CA GLY A 115 13.08 -5.02 -10.89
C GLY A 115 11.84 -5.78 -11.39
N TRP A 116 10.92 -5.04 -12.01
CA TRP A 116 9.70 -5.59 -12.60
C TRP A 116 9.75 -5.62 -14.15
N GLU A 117 10.89 -5.24 -14.73
CA GLU A 117 11.08 -5.15 -16.17
C GLU A 117 11.26 -6.52 -16.83
N GLU A 118 11.88 -7.46 -16.11
CA GLU A 118 12.15 -8.81 -16.62
C GLU A 118 11.63 -9.86 -15.64
N PHE A 119 11.08 -10.96 -16.20
CA PHE A 119 10.60 -12.09 -15.42
C PHE A 119 11.75 -12.79 -14.68
N SER A 120 11.59 -13.04 -13.38
CA SER A 120 12.54 -13.78 -12.57
C SER A 120 11.86 -14.87 -11.73
N GLN A 121 12.64 -15.88 -11.29
CA GLN A 121 12.13 -16.91 -10.39
C GLN A 121 11.71 -16.32 -9.04
N GLU A 122 12.42 -15.33 -8.55
CA GLU A 122 12.09 -14.64 -7.29
C GLU A 122 10.74 -13.89 -7.36
N MET A 123 10.47 -13.22 -8.50
CA MET A 123 9.16 -12.61 -8.77
C MET A 123 8.04 -13.66 -8.74
N TYR A 124 8.32 -14.83 -9.29
CA TYR A 124 7.39 -15.94 -9.33
C TYR A 124 7.09 -16.49 -7.93
N ASP A 125 8.12 -16.75 -7.13
CA ASP A 125 8.00 -17.24 -5.75
C ASP A 125 7.26 -16.22 -4.88
N TYR A 126 7.51 -14.94 -5.12
CA TYR A 126 6.78 -13.83 -4.49
C TYR A 126 5.28 -13.89 -4.81
N CYS A 127 4.91 -14.07 -6.08
CA CYS A 127 3.49 -14.18 -6.48
C CYS A 127 2.84 -15.43 -5.87
N ILE A 128 3.54 -16.57 -5.78
CA ILE A 128 3.04 -17.78 -5.10
C ILE A 128 2.72 -17.48 -3.63
N GLN A 129 3.60 -16.78 -2.95
CA GLN A 129 3.38 -16.40 -1.56
C GLN A 129 2.22 -15.43 -1.39
N ASP A 130 2.04 -14.46 -2.30
CA ASP A 130 0.91 -13.53 -2.28
C ASP A 130 -0.44 -14.26 -2.40
N THR A 131 -0.53 -15.31 -3.25
CA THR A 131 -1.74 -16.14 -3.33
C THR A 131 -2.00 -16.90 -2.03
N ASN A 132 -0.96 -17.33 -1.32
CA ASN A 132 -1.09 -18.01 -0.03
C ASN A 132 -1.61 -17.08 1.07
N VAL A 133 -1.10 -15.85 1.12
CA VAL A 133 -1.60 -14.81 2.05
C VAL A 133 -3.04 -14.48 1.74
N THR A 134 -3.38 -14.27 0.46
CA THR A 134 -4.74 -13.97 0.00
C THR A 134 -5.72 -15.07 0.41
N LEU A 135 -5.38 -16.35 0.21
CA LEU A 135 -6.21 -17.48 0.64
C LEU A 135 -6.42 -17.51 2.16
N THR A 136 -5.36 -17.23 2.93
CA THR A 136 -5.42 -17.21 4.40
C THR A 136 -6.41 -16.13 4.89
N ILE A 137 -6.34 -14.92 4.34
CA ILE A 137 -7.24 -13.83 4.74
C ILE A 137 -8.66 -14.05 4.22
N TYR A 138 -8.84 -14.58 3.02
CA TYR A 138 -10.15 -14.96 2.48
C TYR A 138 -10.88 -15.91 3.42
N LYS A 139 -10.25 -17.04 3.79
CA LYS A 139 -10.83 -18.02 4.72
C LYS A 139 -11.19 -17.40 6.07
N LYS A 140 -10.34 -16.50 6.58
CA LYS A 140 -10.60 -15.76 7.82
C LYS A 140 -11.81 -14.86 7.70
N PHE A 141 -11.97 -14.14 6.59
CA PHE A 141 -13.07 -13.21 6.38
C PHE A 141 -14.41 -13.93 6.17
N MET A 142 -14.41 -15.00 5.38
CA MET A 142 -15.62 -15.80 5.19
C MET A 142 -16.11 -16.45 6.49
N ALA A 143 -15.21 -16.78 7.40
CA ALA A 143 -15.58 -17.28 8.73
C ALA A 143 -16.15 -16.20 9.67
N ALA A 144 -16.11 -14.93 9.31
CA ALA A 144 -16.66 -13.83 10.15
C ALA A 144 -18.20 -13.75 10.14
N GLY A 145 -18.86 -14.47 9.22
CA GLY A 145 -20.32 -14.62 9.21
C GLY A 145 -21.11 -13.40 8.73
N PHE A 146 -20.52 -12.54 7.89
CA PHE A 146 -21.25 -11.46 7.22
C PHE A 146 -22.23 -12.02 6.21
N SER A 147 -23.37 -11.32 6.00
CA SER A 147 -24.35 -11.76 5.01
C SER A 147 -23.83 -11.63 3.59
N GLN A 148 -24.25 -12.52 2.71
CA GLN A 148 -23.84 -12.48 1.31
C GLN A 148 -24.33 -11.19 0.63
N GLU A 149 -25.52 -10.69 0.98
CA GLU A 149 -26.05 -9.43 0.45
C GLU A 149 -25.15 -8.23 0.80
N SER A 150 -24.60 -8.19 2.01
CA SER A 150 -23.67 -7.12 2.41
C SER A 150 -22.37 -7.21 1.61
N ILE A 151 -21.84 -8.42 1.39
CA ILE A 151 -20.65 -8.66 0.61
C ILE A 151 -20.88 -8.24 -0.84
N ASP A 152 -21.99 -8.63 -1.45
CA ASP A 152 -22.30 -8.33 -2.86
C ASP A 152 -22.53 -6.82 -3.07
N LEU A 153 -23.17 -6.15 -2.09
CA LEU A 153 -23.36 -4.70 -2.12
C LEU A 153 -22.03 -3.94 -2.13
N GLU A 154 -21.11 -4.30 -1.23
CA GLU A 154 -19.81 -3.65 -1.15
C GLU A 154 -18.94 -3.89 -2.39
N HIS A 155 -19.00 -5.08 -2.99
CA HIS A 155 -18.30 -5.37 -4.24
C HIS A 155 -18.88 -4.56 -5.40
N SER A 156 -20.21 -4.49 -5.53
CA SER A 156 -20.88 -3.66 -6.53
C SER A 156 -20.52 -2.17 -6.37
N LEU A 157 -20.47 -1.68 -5.14
CA LEU A 157 -20.03 -0.32 -4.85
C LEU A 157 -18.57 -0.10 -5.23
N ALA A 158 -17.69 -1.06 -4.94
CA ALA A 158 -16.27 -0.97 -5.30
C ALA A 158 -16.07 -0.85 -6.82
N GLU A 159 -16.80 -1.61 -7.62
CA GLU A 159 -16.78 -1.51 -9.10
C GLU A 159 -17.26 -0.14 -9.59
N ILE A 160 -18.33 0.39 -8.99
CA ILE A 160 -18.84 1.74 -9.32
C ILE A 160 -17.81 2.79 -8.98
N CYS A 161 -17.22 2.74 -7.79
CA CYS A 161 -16.18 3.66 -7.35
C CYS A 161 -14.94 3.60 -8.25
N PHE A 162 -14.53 2.40 -8.68
CA PHE A 162 -13.44 2.23 -9.62
C PHE A 162 -13.74 2.90 -10.96
N ARG A 163 -14.94 2.70 -11.51
CA ARG A 163 -15.36 3.36 -12.77
C ARG A 163 -15.42 4.88 -12.65
N ILE A 164 -15.94 5.40 -11.54
CA ILE A 164 -15.94 6.84 -11.25
C ILE A 164 -14.51 7.40 -11.21
N GLY A 165 -13.60 6.69 -10.52
CA GLY A 165 -12.19 7.09 -10.44
C GLY A 165 -11.49 7.13 -11.80
N ASN A 166 -11.73 6.12 -12.65
CA ASN A 166 -11.17 6.07 -13.99
C ASN A 166 -11.77 7.13 -14.95
N ASN A 167 -13.05 7.44 -14.79
CA ASN A 167 -13.70 8.49 -15.56
C ASN A 167 -13.15 9.88 -15.23
N GLY A 168 -12.67 10.05 -13.99
CA GLY A 168 -12.11 11.30 -13.49
C GLY A 168 -13.17 12.40 -13.32
N TRP A 169 -12.67 13.60 -13.08
CA TRP A 169 -13.47 14.79 -12.83
C TRP A 169 -12.98 15.91 -13.74
N THR A 170 -13.88 16.78 -14.14
CA THR A 170 -13.49 18.02 -14.82
C THR A 170 -12.69 18.87 -13.85
N PHE A 171 -11.47 19.24 -14.26
CA PHE A 171 -10.58 20.08 -13.46
C PHE A 171 -10.20 21.34 -14.25
N ASP A 172 -10.51 22.51 -13.71
CA ASP A 172 -10.15 23.79 -14.31
C ASP A 172 -8.68 24.11 -14.00
N GLN A 173 -7.81 23.71 -14.93
CA GLN A 173 -6.36 23.94 -14.81
C GLN A 173 -5.99 25.44 -14.78
N VAL A 174 -6.75 26.28 -15.47
CA VAL A 174 -6.48 27.72 -15.54
C VAL A 174 -6.78 28.38 -14.20
N ALA A 175 -7.97 28.11 -13.65
CA ALA A 175 -8.35 28.60 -12.33
C ALA A 175 -7.42 28.06 -11.24
N ALA A 176 -7.03 26.80 -11.31
CA ALA A 176 -6.10 26.18 -10.35
C ALA A 176 -4.70 26.83 -10.41
N ALA A 177 -4.17 27.08 -11.61
CA ALA A 177 -2.87 27.73 -11.79
C ALA A 177 -2.89 29.17 -11.25
N LYS A 178 -3.98 29.90 -11.49
CA LYS A 178 -4.17 31.25 -10.94
C LYS A 178 -4.19 31.23 -9.41
N LEU A 179 -5.01 30.38 -8.82
CA LEU A 179 -5.11 30.23 -7.36
C LEU A 179 -3.77 29.82 -6.75
N TYR A 180 -3.05 28.89 -7.40
CA TYR A 180 -1.71 28.51 -6.96
C TYR A 180 -0.75 29.69 -6.93
N GLY A 181 -0.76 30.55 -7.96
CA GLY A 181 0.06 31.75 -8.01
C GLY A 181 -0.27 32.73 -6.87
N GLU A 182 -1.55 32.98 -6.62
CA GLU A 182 -2.02 33.85 -5.53
C GLU A 182 -1.59 33.32 -4.16
N LEU A 183 -1.77 32.00 -3.93
CA LEU A 183 -1.38 31.35 -2.67
C LEU A 183 0.15 31.32 -2.48
N ALA A 184 0.90 31.09 -3.54
CA ALA A 184 2.36 31.08 -3.50
C ALA A 184 2.90 32.48 -3.15
N GLN A 185 2.35 33.52 -3.76
CA GLN A 185 2.68 34.93 -3.44
C GLN A 185 2.36 35.21 -1.97
N ARG A 186 1.14 34.92 -1.52
CA ARG A 186 0.74 35.18 -0.13
C ARG A 186 1.59 34.42 0.88
N ARG A 187 1.97 33.19 0.54
CA ARG A 187 2.92 32.41 1.37
C ARG A 187 4.28 33.09 1.47
N SER A 188 4.79 33.64 0.36
CA SER A 188 6.07 34.37 0.36
C SER A 188 6.00 35.62 1.25
N GLU A 189 4.95 36.47 1.07
CA GLU A 189 4.72 37.61 1.89
C GLU A 189 4.65 37.31 3.39
N LEU A 190 3.86 36.29 3.75
CA LEU A 190 3.77 35.85 5.15
C LEU A 190 5.10 35.30 5.69
N THR A 191 5.87 34.62 4.85
CA THR A 191 7.20 34.13 5.25
C THR A 191 8.15 35.31 5.52
N GLU A 192 8.11 36.34 4.69
CA GLU A 192 8.89 37.55 4.89
C GLU A 192 8.47 38.28 6.18
N GLU A 193 7.17 38.51 6.37
CA GLU A 193 6.61 39.12 7.60
C GLU A 193 7.05 38.35 8.86
N LEU A 194 6.99 36.99 8.81
CA LEU A 194 7.41 36.15 9.93
C LEU A 194 8.92 36.24 10.20
N ASN A 195 9.73 36.28 9.13
CA ASN A 195 11.19 36.41 9.30
C ASN A 195 11.61 37.77 9.83
N GLU A 196 10.84 38.82 9.52
CA GLU A 196 11.05 40.19 10.10
C GLU A 196 10.68 40.20 11.58
N LEU A 197 9.53 39.61 11.97
CA LEU A 197 9.06 39.56 13.35
C LEU A 197 9.88 38.62 14.21
N PHE A 198 10.35 37.49 13.62
CA PHE A 198 11.10 36.44 14.28
C PHE A 198 12.38 36.14 13.50
N PRO A 199 13.38 37.04 13.52
CA PRO A 199 14.63 36.83 12.79
C PRO A 199 15.33 35.56 13.26
N PRO A 200 16.08 34.88 12.38
CA PRO A 200 16.85 33.69 12.74
C PRO A 200 17.77 33.96 13.91
N TRP A 201 17.79 33.07 14.87
CA TRP A 201 18.72 33.16 16.01
C TRP A 201 19.65 31.94 16.04
N SER A 202 20.79 32.12 16.67
CA SER A 202 21.77 31.06 16.82
C SER A 202 21.73 30.52 18.25
N VAL A 203 21.71 29.20 18.38
CA VAL A 203 21.89 28.50 19.66
C VAL A 203 23.19 27.71 19.58
N GLU A 204 23.99 27.83 20.65
CA GLU A 204 25.19 27.05 20.80
C GLU A 204 24.89 25.82 21.66
N GLU A 205 25.13 24.64 21.10
CA GLU A 205 24.93 23.36 21.78
C GLU A 205 26.31 22.70 22.01
N GLU A 206 26.57 22.31 23.23
CA GLU A 206 27.72 21.46 23.55
C GLU A 206 27.44 20.04 23.08
N PHE A 207 28.39 19.44 22.39
CA PHE A 207 28.26 18.08 21.97
C PHE A 207 29.54 17.28 22.17
N LEU A 208 29.40 16.03 22.63
CA LEU A 208 30.49 15.09 22.78
C LEU A 208 30.57 14.14 21.60
N PRO A 209 31.58 14.17 20.73
CA PRO A 209 31.77 13.23 19.67
C PRO A 209 31.94 11.79 20.16
N LYS A 210 31.18 10.87 19.57
CA LYS A 210 31.30 9.42 19.87
C LYS A 210 32.50 8.75 19.19
N ALA A 211 33.10 9.42 18.18
CA ALA A 211 34.27 8.96 17.45
C ALA A 211 35.12 10.15 17.00
N ASN A 212 36.42 9.91 16.72
CA ASN A 212 37.28 10.89 16.08
C ASN A 212 36.85 11.16 14.65
N ASN A 213 36.81 12.43 14.24
CA ASN A 213 36.53 12.84 12.87
C ASN A 213 37.55 13.84 12.38
N LYS A 214 38.55 13.38 11.63
CA LYS A 214 39.66 14.21 11.14
C LYS A 214 39.19 15.32 10.21
N THR A 215 38.15 15.08 9.39
CA THR A 215 37.63 16.06 8.44
C THR A 215 36.97 17.26 9.13
N ARG A 216 36.36 17.03 10.29
CA ARG A 216 35.68 18.07 11.08
C ARG A 216 36.47 18.50 12.31
N GLY A 217 37.66 17.93 12.54
CA GLY A 217 38.50 18.24 13.67
C GLY A 217 37.99 17.73 15.04
N TYR A 218 37.06 16.76 15.05
CA TYR A 218 36.49 16.28 16.28
C TYR A 218 37.33 15.16 16.90
N VAL A 219 37.55 15.25 18.21
CA VAL A 219 38.24 14.25 19.03
C VAL A 219 37.22 13.62 19.97
N LYS A 220 37.23 12.28 20.07
CA LYS A 220 36.33 11.54 20.96
C LYS A 220 36.58 11.92 22.41
N GLY A 221 35.50 12.31 23.11
CA GLY A 221 35.55 12.64 24.53
C GLY A 221 35.91 14.10 24.85
N GLU A 222 36.20 14.92 23.84
CA GLU A 222 36.35 16.37 24.00
C GLU A 222 35.01 17.07 23.73
N VAL A 223 34.71 18.14 24.47
CA VAL A 223 33.51 18.93 24.28
C VAL A 223 33.74 19.93 23.16
N PHE A 224 32.86 19.91 22.16
CA PHE A 224 32.81 20.87 21.06
C PHE A 224 31.54 21.68 21.13
N ILE A 225 31.63 22.96 20.74
CA ILE A 225 30.49 23.86 20.60
C ILE A 225 30.02 23.79 19.14
N LYS A 226 28.77 23.41 18.94
CA LYS A 226 28.12 23.42 17.64
C LYS A 226 27.10 24.55 17.57
N ARG A 227 27.27 25.47 16.62
CA ARG A 227 26.33 26.53 16.36
C ARG A 227 25.20 26.02 15.48
N LYS A 228 23.97 26.09 15.95
CA LYS A 228 22.75 25.75 15.22
C LYS A 228 21.95 27.00 14.98
N VAL A 229 21.68 27.30 13.72
CA VAL A 229 20.77 28.40 13.35
C VAL A 229 19.34 27.85 13.37
N ILE A 230 18.48 28.49 14.10
CA ILE A 230 17.05 28.16 14.17
C ILE A 230 16.30 29.23 13.37
N THR A 231 15.49 28.77 12.42
CA THR A 231 14.62 29.60 11.59
C THR A 231 13.16 29.20 11.82
N PHE A 232 12.25 30.13 11.67
CA PHE A 232 10.85 29.82 11.51
C PHE A 232 10.66 29.19 10.12
N ASN A 233 10.22 27.93 10.07
CA ASN A 233 9.81 27.21 8.86
C ASN A 233 8.35 26.84 8.97
#